data_3e9a9aa2016d1082146ec5a8e0c18593
#
_entry.id   3e9a9aa2016d1082146ec5a8e0c18593
#
_cell.length_a   1.000
_cell.length_b   1.000
_cell.length_c   1.000
_cell.angle_alpha   90.00
_cell.angle_beta   90.00
_cell.angle_gamma   90.00
#
_symmetry.space_group_name_H-M   'P 1'
#
loop_
_entity.id
_entity.type
_entity.pdbx_description
1 polymer ?
#
loop_
_entity_poly.entity_id
_entity_poly.type
_entity_poly.pdbx_seq_one_letter_code
_entity_poly.pdbx_strand_id
1 'polypeptide(L)'
;MINRVLDLENVKVRQIAKPLAEATTISIEATVADALMLFRESGLTRLPVWQERSGVRRIAGMVSAEGLIFDEQLDRMRKVSEVIVPALFMDEDLRLDMALDRLQRGGQRLAVVLGRDGREVGIVSLADMLKTMFGEVKL
;
A
#
# COMPACT_ATOMS: atom_id res chain seq x y z
N MET A 1 32.62 12.96 -1.66
CA MET A 1 31.19 13.23 -1.41
C MET A 1 30.35 12.17 -2.07
N ILE A 2 29.48 11.56 -1.30
CA ILE A 2 28.63 10.51 -1.81
C ILE A 2 27.29 11.11 -2.21
N ASN A 3 26.91 10.85 -3.43
CA ASN A 3 25.58 11.22 -3.89
C ASN A 3 24.62 10.09 -3.56
N ARG A 4 23.71 10.32 -2.63
CA ARG A 4 22.76 9.30 -2.18
C ARG A 4 21.89 8.74 -3.30
N VAL A 5 21.60 9.55 -4.30
CA VAL A 5 20.78 9.12 -5.43
C VAL A 5 21.45 7.97 -6.18
N LEU A 6 22.78 7.95 -6.21
CA LEU A 6 23.53 6.91 -6.90
C LEU A 6 23.57 5.58 -6.15
N ASP A 7 23.18 5.58 -4.87
CA ASP A 7 23.21 4.36 -4.05
C ASP A 7 21.87 3.64 -3.99
N LEU A 8 20.90 4.03 -4.81
CA LEU A 8 19.54 3.45 -4.78
C LEU A 8 19.52 1.97 -5.12
N GLU A 9 20.48 1.49 -5.93
CA GLU A 9 20.56 0.07 -6.25
C GLU A 9 20.93 -0.79 -5.04
N ASN A 10 21.45 -0.16 -3.98
CA ASN A 10 21.78 -0.87 -2.75
C ASN A 10 20.69 -0.77 -1.70
N VAL A 11 19.67 0.03 -1.95
CA VAL A 11 18.54 0.17 -1.04
C VAL A 11 17.45 -0.80 -1.45
N LYS A 12 16.98 -1.56 -0.49
CA LYS A 12 15.91 -2.55 -0.70
C LYS A 12 14.61 -2.05 -0.09
N VAL A 13 13.51 -2.54 -0.65
CA VAL A 13 12.16 -2.17 -0.19
C VAL A 13 12.00 -2.36 1.31
N ARG A 14 12.54 -3.45 1.88
CA ARG A 14 12.43 -3.72 3.31
C ARG A 14 13.00 -2.62 4.20
N GLN A 15 13.94 -1.83 3.68
CA GLN A 15 14.59 -0.78 4.47
C GLN A 15 13.69 0.44 4.66
N ILE A 16 12.68 0.59 3.83
CA ILE A 16 11.77 1.75 3.89
C ILE A 16 10.31 1.35 4.12
N ALA A 17 9.99 0.07 4.03
CA ALA A 17 8.62 -0.40 4.20
C ALA A 17 8.13 -0.15 5.63
N LYS A 18 6.88 0.26 5.74
CA LYS A 18 6.21 0.38 7.04
C LYS A 18 5.71 -1.00 7.44
N PRO A 19 5.97 -1.44 8.68
CA PRO A 19 5.46 -2.74 9.13
C PRO A 19 3.94 -2.81 8.99
N LEU A 20 3.44 -3.96 8.56
CA LEU A 20 2.00 -4.14 8.35
C LEU A 20 1.19 -3.87 9.62
N ALA A 21 1.73 -4.25 10.78
CA ALA A 21 1.06 -4.03 12.06
C ALA A 21 0.83 -2.54 12.38
N GLU A 22 1.61 -1.65 11.77
CA GLU A 22 1.46 -0.21 11.97
C GLU A 22 0.64 0.45 10.87
N ALA A 23 0.26 -0.31 9.85
CA ALA A 23 -0.49 0.21 8.71
C ALA A 23 -1.98 0.25 9.03
N THR A 24 -2.67 1.23 8.45
CA THR A 24 -4.12 1.28 8.52
C THR A 24 -4.68 0.35 7.46
N THR A 25 -5.42 -0.66 7.87
CA THR A 25 -6.02 -1.65 6.98
C THR A 25 -7.50 -1.78 7.27
N ILE A 26 -8.21 -2.47 6.40
CA ILE A 26 -9.65 -2.70 6.58
C ILE A 26 -9.99 -4.15 6.25
N SER A 27 -10.98 -4.70 6.96
CA SER A 27 -11.46 -6.05 6.70
C SER A 27 -12.27 -6.10 5.42
N ILE A 28 -12.15 -7.20 4.68
CA ILE A 28 -12.97 -7.44 3.48
C ILE A 28 -14.46 -7.51 3.83
N GLU A 29 -14.80 -7.85 5.08
CA GLU A 29 -16.18 -7.91 5.56
C GLU A 29 -16.74 -6.56 6.00
N ALA A 30 -15.90 -5.54 6.08
CA ALA A 30 -16.34 -4.20 6.45
C ALA A 30 -17.20 -3.58 5.34
N THR A 31 -17.91 -2.51 5.68
CA THR A 31 -18.76 -1.79 4.72
C THR A 31 -18.00 -0.64 4.07
N VAL A 32 -18.56 -0.14 2.99
CA VAL A 32 -18.07 1.08 2.33
C VAL A 32 -18.10 2.26 3.31
N ALA A 33 -19.12 2.33 4.17
CA ALA A 33 -19.21 3.38 5.20
C ALA A 33 -17.99 3.34 6.12
N ASP A 34 -17.56 2.12 6.51
CA ASP A 34 -16.36 1.96 7.35
C ASP A 34 -15.12 2.46 6.64
N ALA A 35 -15.00 2.16 5.34
CA ALA A 35 -13.85 2.61 4.54
C ALA A 35 -13.82 4.13 4.44
N LEU A 36 -14.97 4.77 4.19
CA LEU A 36 -15.06 6.22 4.10
C LEU A 36 -14.66 6.89 5.41
N MET A 37 -15.05 6.30 6.53
CA MET A 37 -14.68 6.81 7.85
C MET A 37 -13.16 6.73 8.05
N LEU A 38 -12.55 5.61 7.69
CA LEU A 38 -11.10 5.44 7.79
C LEU A 38 -10.34 6.41 6.91
N PHE A 39 -10.81 6.64 5.69
CA PHE A 39 -10.19 7.65 4.82
C PHE A 39 -10.24 9.03 5.45
N ARG A 40 -11.37 9.39 6.03
CA ARG A 40 -11.55 10.69 6.67
C ARG A 40 -10.63 10.85 7.88
N GLU A 41 -10.58 9.85 8.74
CA GLU A 41 -9.78 9.90 9.96
C GLU A 41 -8.30 9.84 9.73
N SER A 42 -7.86 9.03 8.76
CA SER A 42 -6.43 8.80 8.52
C SER A 42 -5.82 9.77 7.53
N GLY A 43 -6.63 10.37 6.66
CA GLY A 43 -6.13 11.18 5.56
C GLY A 43 -5.55 10.35 4.42
N LEU A 44 -5.61 9.03 4.52
CA LEU A 44 -5.13 8.14 3.48
C LEU A 44 -6.14 8.06 2.34
N THR A 45 -5.67 7.67 1.16
CA THR A 45 -6.51 7.52 -0.02
C THR A 45 -6.59 6.07 -0.50
N ARG A 46 -5.82 5.20 0.09
CA ARG A 46 -5.82 3.77 -0.21
C ARG A 46 -5.62 2.97 1.06
N LEU A 47 -6.36 1.87 1.18
CA LEU A 47 -6.26 0.98 2.33
C LEU A 47 -6.06 -0.45 1.84
N PRO A 48 -5.06 -1.17 2.36
CA PRO A 48 -4.98 -2.61 2.13
C PRO A 48 -6.18 -3.30 2.76
N VAL A 49 -6.74 -4.26 2.06
CA VAL A 49 -7.90 -5.02 2.50
C VAL A 49 -7.44 -6.41 2.91
N TRP A 50 -7.68 -6.79 4.15
CA TRP A 50 -7.31 -8.12 4.63
C TRP A 50 -8.52 -9.04 4.70
N GLN A 51 -8.23 -10.32 4.53
CA GLN A 51 -9.19 -11.41 4.60
C GLN A 51 -8.60 -12.50 5.48
N GLU A 52 -9.44 -13.13 6.32
CA GLU A 52 -9.00 -14.21 7.16
C GLU A 52 -9.51 -15.52 6.58
N ARG A 53 -8.62 -16.48 6.40
CA ARG A 53 -8.95 -17.84 5.98
C ARG A 53 -8.20 -18.81 6.86
N SER A 54 -8.94 -19.72 7.49
CA SER A 54 -8.36 -20.76 8.36
C SER A 54 -7.44 -20.17 9.42
N GLY A 55 -7.83 -19.03 10.01
CA GLY A 55 -7.06 -18.36 11.05
C GLY A 55 -5.88 -17.53 10.57
N VAL A 56 -5.66 -17.43 9.26
CA VAL A 56 -4.55 -16.69 8.70
C VAL A 56 -5.07 -15.44 7.98
N ARG A 57 -4.50 -14.28 8.31
CA ARG A 57 -4.82 -13.03 7.64
C ARG A 57 -3.93 -12.84 6.42
N ARG A 58 -4.57 -12.56 5.29
CA ARG A 58 -3.88 -12.26 4.04
C ARG A 58 -4.45 -10.98 3.45
N ILE A 59 -3.64 -10.26 2.70
CA ILE A 59 -4.12 -9.08 1.97
C ILE A 59 -4.77 -9.55 0.68
N ALA A 60 -6.06 -9.23 0.54
CA ALA A 60 -6.84 -9.65 -0.63
C ALA A 60 -6.81 -8.61 -1.76
N GLY A 61 -6.52 -7.36 -1.44
CA GLY A 61 -6.52 -6.30 -2.42
C GLY A 61 -6.44 -4.94 -1.76
N MET A 62 -6.93 -3.94 -2.44
CA MET A 62 -6.97 -2.54 -1.98
C MET A 62 -8.35 -1.96 -2.14
N VAL A 63 -8.66 -0.95 -1.34
CA VAL A 63 -9.81 -0.08 -1.58
C VAL A 63 -9.28 1.34 -1.74
N SER A 64 -9.77 2.03 -2.77
CA SER A 64 -9.31 3.37 -3.13
C SER A 64 -10.42 4.39 -2.87
N ALA A 65 -10.05 5.50 -2.24
CA ALA A 65 -11.00 6.59 -2.01
C ALA A 65 -11.53 7.15 -3.34
N GLU A 66 -10.66 7.24 -4.35
CA GLU A 66 -11.07 7.74 -5.68
C GLU A 66 -12.18 6.89 -6.27
N GLY A 67 -12.05 5.57 -6.19
CA GLY A 67 -13.06 4.66 -6.73
C GLY A 67 -14.42 4.82 -6.06
N LEU A 68 -14.43 5.22 -4.79
CA LEU A 68 -15.67 5.41 -4.05
C LEU A 68 -16.28 6.80 -4.27
N ILE A 69 -15.44 7.83 -4.33
CA ILE A 69 -15.91 9.21 -4.45
C ILE A 69 -16.61 9.46 -5.78
N PHE A 70 -16.11 8.84 -6.85
CA PHE A 70 -16.64 9.05 -8.19
C PHE A 70 -17.81 8.13 -8.55
N ASP A 71 -18.24 7.28 -7.62
CA ASP A 71 -19.39 6.40 -7.82
C ASP A 71 -20.66 7.15 -7.37
N GLU A 72 -21.42 7.65 -8.33
CA GLU A 72 -22.65 8.41 -8.06
C GLU A 72 -23.74 7.56 -7.41
N GLN A 73 -23.66 6.23 -7.57
CA GLN A 73 -24.65 5.32 -7.02
C GLN A 73 -24.10 4.55 -5.84
N LEU A 74 -23.12 5.14 -5.16
CA LEU A 74 -22.44 4.46 -4.05
C LEU A 74 -23.40 4.10 -2.93
N ASP A 75 -23.53 2.81 -2.67
CA ASP A 75 -24.26 2.29 -1.52
C ASP A 75 -23.27 2.07 -0.39
N ARG A 76 -23.40 2.86 0.66
CA ARG A 76 -22.52 2.81 1.82
C ARG A 76 -22.62 1.50 2.60
N MET A 77 -23.70 0.77 2.42
CA MET A 77 -23.89 -0.52 3.09
C MET A 77 -23.27 -1.67 2.32
N ARG A 78 -22.79 -1.44 1.09
CA ARG A 78 -22.08 -2.48 0.34
C ARG A 78 -20.82 -2.88 1.09
N LYS A 79 -20.44 -4.11 0.93
CA LYS A 79 -19.21 -4.61 1.55
C LYS A 79 -17.99 -4.18 0.75
N VAL A 80 -16.87 -4.03 1.45
CA VAL A 80 -15.58 -3.74 0.83
C VAL A 80 -15.24 -4.78 -0.23
N SER A 81 -15.65 -6.04 -0.02
CA SER A 81 -15.44 -7.11 -1.00
C SER A 81 -16.00 -6.81 -2.39
N GLU A 82 -17.02 -5.95 -2.48
CA GLU A 82 -17.66 -5.61 -3.76
C GLU A 82 -16.97 -4.44 -4.48
N VAL A 83 -16.11 -3.70 -3.78
CA VAL A 83 -15.43 -2.52 -4.35
C VAL A 83 -13.91 -2.66 -4.33
N ILE A 84 -13.43 -3.83 -3.94
CA ILE A 84 -11.99 -4.12 -3.84
C ILE A 84 -11.36 -4.13 -5.24
N VAL A 85 -10.12 -3.63 -5.30
CA VAL A 85 -9.31 -3.65 -6.52
C VAL A 85 -8.01 -4.40 -6.25
N PRO A 86 -7.33 -4.90 -7.29
CA PRO A 86 -6.07 -5.63 -7.08
C PRO A 86 -5.02 -4.79 -6.39
N ALA A 87 -4.24 -5.42 -5.51
CA ALA A 87 -3.07 -4.80 -4.88
C ALA A 87 -1.83 -5.19 -5.68
N LEU A 88 -0.84 -4.30 -5.66
CA LEU A 88 0.48 -4.63 -6.19
C LEU A 88 1.30 -5.23 -5.05
N PHE A 89 1.91 -6.38 -5.29
CA PHE A 89 2.77 -7.06 -4.33
C PHE A 89 4.21 -7.02 -4.83
N MET A 90 5.16 -6.87 -3.90
CA MET A 90 6.58 -6.93 -4.24
C MET A 90 7.38 -7.53 -3.11
N ASP A 91 8.49 -8.17 -3.44
CA ASP A 91 9.37 -8.78 -2.44
C ASP A 91 10.09 -7.73 -1.62
N GLU A 92 10.29 -8.02 -0.34
CA GLU A 92 11.03 -7.12 0.55
C GLU A 92 12.48 -6.91 0.12
N ASP A 93 13.05 -7.85 -0.64
CA ASP A 93 14.43 -7.76 -1.11
C ASP A 93 14.56 -7.11 -2.49
N LEU A 94 13.44 -6.63 -3.05
CA LEU A 94 13.49 -5.91 -4.32
C LEU A 94 14.24 -4.59 -4.16
N ARG A 95 15.08 -4.25 -5.14
CA ARG A 95 15.79 -2.98 -5.14
C ARG A 95 14.81 -1.84 -5.29
N LEU A 96 15.10 -0.74 -4.64
CA LEU A 96 14.21 0.42 -4.62
C LEU A 96 13.95 1.00 -6.00
N ASP A 97 14.98 1.05 -6.86
CA ASP A 97 14.82 1.58 -8.21
C ASP A 97 13.84 0.73 -9.04
N MET A 98 13.91 -0.60 -8.88
CA MET A 98 12.99 -1.51 -9.56
C MET A 98 11.58 -1.42 -8.98
N ALA A 99 11.48 -1.24 -7.68
CA ALA A 99 10.19 -1.08 -7.02
C ALA A 99 9.47 0.18 -7.50
N LEU A 100 10.22 1.28 -7.61
CA LEU A 100 9.68 2.54 -8.12
C LEU A 100 9.15 2.37 -9.55
N ASP A 101 9.92 1.70 -10.39
CA ASP A 101 9.53 1.44 -11.77
C ASP A 101 8.21 0.65 -11.83
N ARG A 102 8.08 -0.37 -10.99
CA ARG A 102 6.86 -1.18 -10.93
C ARG A 102 5.64 -0.38 -10.50
N LEU A 103 5.80 0.50 -9.49
CA LEU A 103 4.70 1.35 -9.06
C LEU A 103 4.27 2.30 -10.17
N GLN A 104 5.23 2.93 -10.83
CA GLN A 104 4.94 3.88 -11.89
C GLN A 104 4.28 3.23 -13.10
N ARG A 105 4.77 2.08 -13.52
CA ARG A 105 4.19 1.36 -14.66
C ARG A 105 2.77 0.89 -14.38
N GLY A 106 2.51 0.46 -13.15
CA GLY A 106 1.18 0.01 -12.76
C GLY A 106 0.22 1.12 -12.39
N GLY A 107 0.68 2.38 -12.38
CA GLY A 107 -0.14 3.50 -11.94
C GLY A 107 -0.53 3.40 -10.49
N GLN A 108 0.26 2.69 -9.69
CA GLN A 108 -0.02 2.47 -8.28
C GLN A 108 0.77 3.43 -7.41
N ARG A 109 0.23 3.72 -6.23
CA ARG A 109 0.90 4.58 -5.26
C ARG A 109 1.25 3.86 -3.97
N LEU A 110 0.85 2.61 -3.87
CA LEU A 110 1.05 1.81 -2.67
C LEU A 110 1.24 0.36 -3.09
N ALA A 111 2.19 -0.33 -2.46
CA ALA A 111 2.42 -1.74 -2.68
C ALA A 111 2.46 -2.48 -1.36
N VAL A 112 2.05 -3.73 -1.39
CA VAL A 112 2.15 -4.65 -0.26
C VAL A 112 3.47 -5.38 -0.38
N VAL A 113 4.24 -5.41 0.70
CA VAL A 113 5.56 -6.02 0.71
C VAL A 113 5.48 -7.42 1.30
N LEU A 114 6.03 -8.37 0.56
CA LEU A 114 6.06 -9.78 0.97
C LEU A 114 7.43 -10.14 1.51
N GLY A 115 7.45 -10.89 2.61
CA GLY A 115 8.65 -11.47 3.14
C GLY A 115 9.09 -12.69 2.34
N ARG A 116 10.22 -13.28 2.72
CA ARG A 116 10.79 -14.43 2.03
C ARG A 116 9.89 -15.66 2.08
N ASP A 117 9.04 -15.75 3.08
CA ASP A 117 8.06 -16.83 3.22
C ASP A 117 6.76 -16.57 2.45
N GLY A 118 6.69 -15.47 1.70
CA GLY A 118 5.51 -15.11 0.94
C GLY A 118 4.40 -14.45 1.73
N ARG A 119 4.66 -14.15 3.01
CA ARG A 119 3.66 -13.47 3.84
C ARG A 119 3.84 -11.96 3.78
N GLU A 120 2.76 -11.26 3.94
CA GLU A 120 2.75 -9.81 3.95
C GLU A 120 3.46 -9.31 5.20
N VAL A 121 4.48 -8.49 5.01
CA VAL A 121 5.26 -7.94 6.13
C VAL A 121 5.12 -6.44 6.27
N GLY A 122 4.68 -5.75 5.23
CA GLY A 122 4.56 -4.31 5.29
C GLY A 122 3.93 -3.71 4.06
N ILE A 123 3.97 -2.39 4.03
CA ILE A 123 3.54 -1.61 2.87
C ILE A 123 4.61 -0.58 2.55
N VAL A 124 4.65 -0.17 1.29
CA VAL A 124 5.56 0.89 0.85
C VAL A 124 4.79 1.81 -0.09
N SER A 125 4.92 3.10 0.12
CA SER A 125 4.24 4.09 -0.71
C SER A 125 5.22 4.73 -1.70
N LEU A 126 4.66 5.24 -2.80
CA LEU A 126 5.43 6.02 -3.75
C LEU A 126 6.09 7.23 -3.07
N ALA A 127 5.35 7.88 -2.16
CA ALA A 127 5.87 9.03 -1.43
C ALA A 127 7.11 8.67 -0.61
N ASP A 128 7.09 7.51 0.06
CA ASP A 128 8.24 7.08 0.86
C ASP A 128 9.44 6.75 -0.01
N MET A 129 9.21 6.15 -1.17
CA MET A 129 10.29 5.87 -2.13
C MET A 129 10.93 7.16 -2.61
N LEU A 130 10.11 8.16 -2.96
CA LEU A 130 10.61 9.44 -3.45
C LEU A 130 11.39 10.17 -2.37
N LYS A 131 10.94 10.13 -1.12
CA LYS A 131 11.68 10.72 0.00
C LYS A 131 13.06 10.09 0.14
N THR A 132 13.13 8.78 0.01
CA THR A 132 14.41 8.06 0.10
C THR A 132 15.33 8.43 -1.05
N MET A 133 14.79 8.53 -2.27
CA MET A 133 15.55 8.87 -3.46
C MET A 133 16.16 10.26 -3.41
N PHE A 134 15.40 11.22 -2.91
CA PHE A 134 15.86 12.60 -2.83
C PHE A 134 16.56 12.92 -1.51
N GLY A 135 16.71 11.91 -0.66
CA GLY A 135 17.27 12.08 0.65
C GLY A 135 16.37 12.94 1.52
N GLU A 136 16.87 13.35 2.66
CA GLU A 136 16.14 14.24 3.55
C GLU A 136 16.33 15.67 3.09
N VAL A 137 15.53 16.07 2.11
CA VAL A 137 15.55 17.45 1.66
C VAL A 137 14.79 18.26 2.69
N LYS A 138 15.53 19.09 3.43
CA LYS A 138 14.92 20.02 4.37
C LYS A 138 14.78 21.36 3.66
N LEU A 139 13.57 21.73 3.49
CA LEU A 139 13.27 23.02 2.88
C LEU A 139 13.12 24.10 3.94
#